data_0151f530a6d58814259ad1dae46d1216
#
_entry.id   0151f530a6d58814259ad1dae46d1216
#
_cell.length_a   1.000
_cell.length_b   1.000
_cell.length_c   1.000
_cell.angle_alpha   90.00
_cell.angle_beta   90.00
_cell.angle_gamma   90.00
#
_symmetry.space_group_name_H-M   'P 1'
#
loop_
_entity.id
_entity.type
_entity.pdbx_description
1 polymer ?
#
loop_
_entity_poly.entity_id
_entity_poly.type
_entity_poly.pdbx_seq_one_letter_code
_entity_poly.pdbx_strand_id
1 'polypeptide(L)'
;VKSAAEDEAQLANVSTLLTGTEAEVAARTAEIGDQVLEISNRTGVATADLTDGMYQVVSAFGDSADAAAILETAAKSAAAGNATTTDSINLLSAVTKGYGDTSAEAVQQAADLAFATVRLGQTSFPELAAGMGKVIPLASTLGLEQEQLWGAMATLTGVTGSTAEVVTQMKATMQAFL
;
A
#
# COMPACT_ATOMS: atom_id res chain seq x y z
N VAL A 1 24.12 10.76 -6.61
CA VAL A 1 24.55 9.77 -5.61
C VAL A 1 24.16 10.35 -4.26
N LYS A 2 23.07 9.90 -3.66
CA LYS A 2 22.77 10.21 -2.25
C LYS A 2 23.91 9.62 -1.39
N SER A 3 24.28 10.30 -0.33
CA SER A 3 25.41 9.88 0.50
C SER A 3 24.99 8.76 1.47
N ALA A 4 25.92 7.91 1.88
CA ALA A 4 25.71 6.90 2.93
C ALA A 4 25.09 7.51 4.22
N ALA A 5 25.38 8.78 4.50
CA ALA A 5 24.82 9.52 5.64
C ALA A 5 23.32 9.81 5.49
N GLU A 6 22.79 9.95 4.25
CA GLU A 6 21.36 10.12 4.02
C GLU A 6 20.62 8.78 4.20
N ASP A 7 21.18 7.67 3.73
CA ASP A 7 20.63 6.34 3.92
C ASP A 7 20.62 5.95 5.41
N GLU A 8 21.68 6.29 6.14
CA GLU A 8 21.78 6.07 7.59
C GLU A 8 20.72 6.88 8.38
N ALA A 9 20.49 8.14 7.97
CA ALA A 9 19.46 8.98 8.58
C ALA A 9 18.04 8.46 8.31
N GLN A 10 17.78 7.92 7.11
CA GLN A 10 16.48 7.33 6.79
C GLN A 10 16.23 6.03 7.56
N LEU A 11 17.24 5.16 7.71
CA LEU A 11 17.14 3.97 8.57
C LEU A 11 16.94 4.33 10.03
N ALA A 12 17.56 5.42 10.51
CA ALA A 12 17.33 5.93 11.86
C ALA A 12 15.87 6.37 12.07
N ASN A 13 15.17 6.88 11.05
CA ASN A 13 13.74 7.15 11.15
C ASN A 13 12.92 5.86 11.32
N VAL A 14 13.24 4.80 10.58
CA VAL A 14 12.57 3.50 10.74
C VAL A 14 12.78 2.96 12.15
N SER A 15 13.98 3.09 12.71
CA SER A 15 14.30 2.61 14.04
C SER A 15 13.45 3.25 15.16
N THR A 16 12.91 4.45 14.93
CA THR A 16 12.01 5.11 15.89
C THR A 16 10.68 4.41 16.07
N LEU A 17 10.28 3.58 15.13
CA LEU A 17 9.04 2.78 15.18
C LEU A 17 9.24 1.38 15.79
N LEU A 18 10.50 0.96 15.95
CA LEU A 18 10.83 -0.35 16.49
C LEU A 18 10.77 -0.34 18.02
N THR A 19 10.40 -1.47 18.60
CA THR A 19 10.30 -1.65 20.05
C THR A 19 11.30 -2.71 20.51
N GLY A 20 11.91 -2.51 21.68
CA GLY A 20 12.88 -3.44 22.25
C GLY A 20 14.00 -2.72 22.98
N THR A 21 15.03 -3.45 23.38
CA THR A 21 16.27 -2.90 23.91
C THR A 21 17.07 -2.21 22.79
N GLU A 22 17.99 -1.35 23.16
CA GLU A 22 18.88 -0.66 22.17
C GLU A 22 19.58 -1.66 21.25
N ALA A 23 20.06 -2.78 21.77
CA ALA A 23 20.73 -3.82 20.99
C ALA A 23 19.79 -4.53 20.01
N GLU A 24 18.55 -4.81 20.43
CA GLU A 24 17.52 -5.44 19.56
C GLU A 24 17.10 -4.48 18.44
N VAL A 25 16.85 -3.22 18.77
CA VAL A 25 16.52 -2.18 17.78
C VAL A 25 17.65 -1.99 16.77
N ALA A 26 18.91 -1.94 17.24
CA ALA A 26 20.07 -1.82 16.35
C ALA A 26 20.19 -3.04 15.41
N ALA A 27 20.02 -4.26 15.92
CA ALA A 27 20.07 -5.48 15.11
C ALA A 27 18.95 -5.51 14.07
N ARG A 28 17.71 -5.16 14.47
CA ARG A 28 16.57 -5.12 13.55
C ARG A 28 16.70 -4.04 12.49
N THR A 29 17.26 -2.87 12.85
CA THR A 29 17.54 -1.79 11.89
C THR A 29 18.55 -2.23 10.82
N ALA A 30 19.60 -2.95 11.22
CA ALA A 30 20.57 -3.51 10.28
C ALA A 30 19.93 -4.55 9.34
N GLU A 31 19.09 -5.45 9.87
CA GLU A 31 18.35 -6.43 9.08
C GLU A 31 17.41 -5.74 8.06
N ILE A 32 16.70 -4.69 8.47
CA ILE A 32 15.87 -3.87 7.57
C ILE A 32 16.71 -3.25 6.45
N GLY A 33 17.89 -2.75 6.76
CA GLY A 33 18.82 -2.22 5.76
C GLY A 33 19.21 -3.27 4.71
N ASP A 34 19.52 -4.49 5.14
CA ASP A 34 19.83 -5.61 4.24
C ASP A 34 18.60 -5.99 3.39
N GLN A 35 17.42 -6.06 3.97
CA GLN A 35 16.16 -6.35 3.26
C GLN A 35 15.86 -5.28 2.19
N VAL A 36 16.02 -4.00 2.52
CA VAL A 36 15.84 -2.88 1.59
C VAL A 36 16.81 -2.99 0.41
N LEU A 37 18.09 -3.28 0.68
CA LEU A 37 19.08 -3.47 -0.37
C LEU A 37 18.74 -4.66 -1.28
N GLU A 38 18.30 -5.76 -0.71
CA GLU A 38 17.88 -6.94 -1.46
C GLU A 38 16.67 -6.65 -2.36
N ILE A 39 15.65 -5.96 -1.84
CA ILE A 39 14.48 -5.53 -2.62
C ILE A 39 14.90 -4.56 -3.72
N SER A 40 15.79 -3.61 -3.44
CA SER A 40 16.32 -2.68 -4.45
C SER A 40 17.00 -3.43 -5.61
N ASN A 41 17.80 -4.43 -5.30
CA ASN A 41 18.46 -5.27 -6.30
C ASN A 41 17.48 -6.08 -7.17
N ARG A 42 16.36 -6.53 -6.58
CA ARG A 42 15.33 -7.29 -7.30
C ARG A 42 14.38 -6.42 -8.12
N THR A 43 14.05 -5.23 -7.63
CA THR A 43 13.00 -4.38 -8.21
C THR A 43 13.54 -3.23 -9.04
N GLY A 44 14.80 -2.84 -8.83
CA GLY A 44 15.40 -1.64 -9.43
C GLY A 44 14.95 -0.33 -8.81
N VAL A 45 14.14 -0.36 -7.75
CA VAL A 45 13.71 0.83 -7.00
C VAL A 45 14.86 1.32 -6.12
N ALA A 46 15.04 2.63 -6.03
CA ALA A 46 16.13 3.22 -5.24
C ALA A 46 15.97 2.86 -3.74
N THR A 47 17.12 2.59 -3.08
CA THR A 47 17.15 2.26 -1.64
C THR A 47 16.47 3.32 -0.78
N ALA A 48 16.65 4.58 -1.11
CA ALA A 48 16.02 5.69 -0.39
C ALA A 48 14.48 5.62 -0.42
N ASP A 49 13.89 5.35 -1.59
CA ASP A 49 12.44 5.25 -1.74
C ASP A 49 11.89 4.01 -1.02
N LEU A 50 12.67 2.92 -0.99
CA LEU A 50 12.34 1.70 -0.26
C LEU A 50 12.46 1.88 1.26
N THR A 51 13.45 2.65 1.74
CA THR A 51 13.59 2.93 3.18
C THR A 51 12.45 3.82 3.68
N ASP A 52 12.06 4.83 2.91
CA ASP A 52 10.87 5.63 3.21
C ASP A 52 9.60 4.77 3.15
N GLY A 53 9.52 3.85 2.17
CA GLY A 53 8.46 2.86 2.08
C GLY A 53 8.43 1.91 3.29
N MET A 54 9.59 1.44 3.76
CA MET A 54 9.67 0.59 4.95
C MET A 54 9.16 1.30 6.20
N TYR A 55 9.48 2.59 6.37
CA TYR A 55 8.89 3.40 7.43
C TYR A 55 7.36 3.37 7.37
N GLN A 56 6.78 3.55 6.17
CA GLN A 56 5.32 3.50 5.98
C GLN A 56 4.75 2.11 6.25
N VAL A 57 5.44 1.04 5.82
CA VAL A 57 5.02 -0.34 6.09
C VAL A 57 5.01 -0.61 7.58
N VAL A 58 6.10 -0.32 8.29
CA VAL A 58 6.19 -0.54 9.74
C VAL A 58 5.15 0.31 10.49
N SER A 59 4.93 1.55 10.06
CA SER A 59 3.89 2.42 10.63
C SER A 59 2.47 1.89 10.37
N ALA A 60 2.22 1.32 9.20
CA ALA A 60 0.89 0.86 8.82
C ALA A 60 0.59 -0.56 9.32
N PHE A 61 1.54 -1.50 9.25
CA PHE A 61 1.35 -2.93 9.49
C PHE A 61 2.07 -3.44 10.75
N GLY A 62 2.92 -2.61 11.36
CA GLY A 62 3.81 -3.00 12.45
C GLY A 62 5.12 -3.64 11.94
N ASP A 63 6.07 -3.82 12.87
CA ASP A 63 7.28 -4.59 12.60
C ASP A 63 6.96 -6.08 12.67
N SER A 64 6.72 -6.68 11.51
CA SER A 64 6.37 -8.08 11.36
C SER A 64 7.34 -8.81 10.43
N ALA A 65 7.31 -10.14 10.44
CA ALA A 65 8.07 -10.95 9.49
C ALA A 65 7.68 -10.68 8.03
N ASP A 66 6.46 -10.21 7.79
CA ASP A 66 5.92 -9.91 6.47
C ASP A 66 6.30 -8.54 5.92
N ALA A 67 6.89 -7.65 6.75
CA ALA A 67 7.15 -6.26 6.37
C ALA A 67 7.96 -6.12 5.06
N ALA A 68 8.99 -6.95 4.87
CA ALA A 68 9.78 -6.97 3.66
C ALA A 68 8.96 -7.42 2.42
N ALA A 69 8.12 -8.44 2.56
CA ALA A 69 7.27 -8.94 1.48
C ALA A 69 6.19 -7.91 1.10
N ILE A 70 5.61 -7.24 2.11
CA ILE A 70 4.65 -6.14 1.91
C ILE A 70 5.30 -4.97 1.17
N LEU A 71 6.51 -4.56 1.59
CA LEU A 71 7.26 -3.50 0.92
C LEU A 71 7.56 -3.86 -0.54
N GLU A 72 8.00 -5.08 -0.80
CA GLU A 72 8.32 -5.54 -2.16
C GLU A 72 7.08 -5.53 -3.06
N THR A 73 5.94 -6.03 -2.55
CA THR A 73 4.66 -5.98 -3.28
C THR A 73 4.25 -4.53 -3.56
N ALA A 74 4.36 -3.63 -2.58
CA ALA A 74 4.04 -2.23 -2.76
C ALA A 74 4.96 -1.54 -3.77
N ALA A 75 6.26 -1.80 -3.72
CA ALA A 75 7.24 -1.25 -4.66
C ALA A 75 6.99 -1.73 -6.10
N LYS A 76 6.73 -3.02 -6.29
CA LYS A 76 6.36 -3.58 -7.60
C LYS A 76 5.06 -2.98 -8.13
N SER A 77 4.07 -2.83 -7.26
CA SER A 77 2.78 -2.22 -7.61
C SER A 77 2.92 -0.75 -8.00
N ALA A 78 3.73 -0.01 -7.27
CA ALA A 78 4.05 1.38 -7.59
C ALA A 78 4.71 1.51 -8.96
N ALA A 79 5.74 0.71 -9.23
CA ALA A 79 6.44 0.71 -10.51
C ALA A 79 5.52 0.32 -11.67
N ALA A 80 4.73 -0.74 -11.52
CA ALA A 80 3.81 -1.21 -12.56
C ALA A 80 2.62 -0.26 -12.78
N GLY A 81 2.15 0.41 -11.71
CA GLY A 81 1.01 1.32 -11.72
C GLY A 81 1.36 2.78 -12.01
N ASN A 82 2.64 3.10 -12.22
CA ASN A 82 3.15 4.47 -12.36
C ASN A 82 2.72 5.37 -11.19
N ALA A 83 2.85 4.84 -9.99
CA ALA A 83 2.55 5.50 -8.72
C ALA A 83 3.82 5.60 -7.86
N THR A 84 3.74 6.28 -6.72
CA THR A 84 4.80 6.24 -5.72
C THR A 84 4.66 5.01 -4.81
N THR A 85 5.76 4.56 -4.21
CA THR A 85 5.73 3.48 -3.22
C THR A 85 4.80 3.83 -2.05
N THR A 86 4.79 5.10 -1.63
CA THR A 86 3.89 5.62 -0.58
C THR A 86 2.41 5.51 -0.98
N ASP A 87 2.04 5.89 -2.21
CA ASP A 87 0.65 5.77 -2.68
C ASP A 87 0.21 4.30 -2.70
N SER A 88 1.10 3.43 -3.14
CA SER A 88 0.85 1.99 -3.14
C SER A 88 0.63 1.45 -1.73
N ILE A 89 1.50 1.78 -0.77
CA ILE A 89 1.35 1.35 0.62
C ILE A 89 0.04 1.89 1.22
N ASN A 90 -0.30 3.15 0.96
CA ASN A 90 -1.53 3.77 1.45
C ASN A 90 -2.77 3.05 0.91
N LEU A 91 -2.81 2.72 -0.38
CA LEU A 91 -3.92 1.97 -0.98
C LEU A 91 -4.02 0.57 -0.37
N LEU A 92 -2.92 -0.19 -0.38
CA LEU A 92 -2.90 -1.58 0.06
C LEU A 92 -3.21 -1.69 1.56
N SER A 93 -2.68 -0.78 2.39
CA SER A 93 -2.99 -0.75 3.82
C SER A 93 -4.44 -0.36 4.10
N ALA A 94 -5.02 0.56 3.34
CA ALA A 94 -6.43 0.93 3.49
C ALA A 94 -7.35 -0.26 3.18
N VAL A 95 -7.05 -1.02 2.12
CA VAL A 95 -7.81 -2.22 1.75
C VAL A 95 -7.71 -3.29 2.84
N THR A 96 -6.50 -3.71 3.16
CA THR A 96 -6.23 -4.82 4.08
C THR A 96 -6.74 -4.54 5.49
N LYS A 97 -6.52 -3.34 6.01
CA LYS A 97 -7.08 -2.91 7.31
C LYS A 97 -8.60 -2.79 7.28
N GLY A 98 -9.17 -2.30 6.19
CA GLY A 98 -10.61 -2.17 6.03
C GLY A 98 -11.34 -3.51 6.05
N TYR A 99 -10.69 -4.56 5.57
CA TYR A 99 -11.22 -5.93 5.55
C TYR A 99 -10.68 -6.84 6.66
N GLY A 100 -9.74 -6.33 7.47
CA GLY A 100 -9.30 -7.00 8.71
C GLY A 100 -8.24 -8.09 8.51
N ASP A 101 -7.64 -8.21 7.32
CA ASP A 101 -6.50 -9.09 7.05
C ASP A 101 -5.32 -8.28 6.53
N THR A 102 -4.23 -8.24 7.30
CA THR A 102 -3.03 -7.47 7.02
C THR A 102 -1.82 -8.35 6.68
N SER A 103 -2.03 -9.61 6.33
CA SER A 103 -0.99 -10.53 5.88
C SER A 103 -0.38 -10.11 4.54
N ALA A 104 0.80 -10.61 4.23
CA ALA A 104 1.44 -10.38 2.94
C ALA A 104 0.58 -10.91 1.77
N GLU A 105 -0.11 -12.02 1.98
CA GLU A 105 -1.04 -12.60 1.01
C GLU A 105 -2.23 -11.67 0.74
N ALA A 106 -2.81 -11.07 1.77
CA ALA A 106 -3.91 -10.12 1.63
C ALA A 106 -3.46 -8.84 0.91
N VAL A 107 -2.23 -8.37 1.17
CA VAL A 107 -1.63 -7.24 0.45
C VAL A 107 -1.44 -7.58 -1.03
N GLN A 108 -0.97 -8.78 -1.35
CA GLN A 108 -0.82 -9.23 -2.75
C GLN A 108 -2.18 -9.32 -3.45
N GLN A 109 -3.19 -9.90 -2.80
CA GLN A 109 -4.55 -9.97 -3.34
C GLN A 109 -5.14 -8.57 -3.59
N ALA A 110 -4.95 -7.63 -2.68
CA ALA A 110 -5.40 -6.25 -2.86
C ALA A 110 -4.72 -5.58 -4.06
N ALA A 111 -3.42 -5.82 -4.27
CA ALA A 111 -2.69 -5.34 -5.43
C ALA A 111 -3.24 -5.93 -6.73
N ASP A 112 -3.48 -7.24 -6.77
CA ASP A 112 -4.02 -7.93 -7.94
C ASP A 112 -5.42 -7.41 -8.32
N LEU A 113 -6.28 -7.17 -7.33
CA LEU A 113 -7.61 -6.59 -7.53
C LEU A 113 -7.54 -5.15 -8.05
N ALA A 114 -6.61 -4.33 -7.53
CA ALA A 114 -6.38 -2.99 -8.02
C ALA A 114 -5.95 -2.98 -9.49
N PHE A 115 -5.01 -3.86 -9.88
CA PHE A 115 -4.58 -4.00 -11.28
C PHE A 115 -5.69 -4.57 -12.19
N ALA A 116 -6.47 -5.51 -11.71
CA ALA A 116 -7.65 -6.00 -12.44
C ALA A 116 -8.64 -4.85 -12.70
N THR A 117 -8.85 -3.98 -11.71
CA THR A 117 -9.73 -2.81 -11.83
C THR A 117 -9.19 -1.79 -12.83
N VAL A 118 -7.88 -1.50 -12.82
CA VAL A 118 -7.24 -0.63 -13.82
C VAL A 118 -7.41 -1.19 -15.24
N ARG A 119 -7.27 -2.51 -15.39
CA ARG A 119 -7.39 -3.18 -16.71
C ARG A 119 -8.82 -3.20 -17.25
N LEU A 120 -9.82 -3.33 -16.38
CA LEU A 120 -11.22 -3.51 -16.75
C LEU A 120 -12.02 -2.21 -16.75
N GLY A 121 -11.59 -1.21 -15.99
CA GLY A 121 -12.21 0.11 -15.87
C GLY A 121 -11.45 1.19 -16.65
N GLN A 122 -11.93 2.43 -16.56
CA GLN A 122 -11.22 3.62 -17.01
C GLN A 122 -10.68 4.38 -15.79
N THR A 123 -9.61 3.85 -15.21
CA THR A 123 -8.96 4.36 -14.00
C THR A 123 -7.47 4.07 -14.05
N SER A 124 -6.73 4.64 -13.11
CA SER A 124 -5.30 4.40 -12.91
C SER A 124 -5.01 4.02 -11.46
N PHE A 125 -3.86 3.39 -11.23
CA PHE A 125 -3.47 3.01 -9.87
C PHE A 125 -3.36 4.24 -8.93
N PRO A 126 -2.76 5.39 -9.33
CA PRO A 126 -2.77 6.60 -8.51
C PRO A 126 -4.17 7.14 -8.19
N GLU A 127 -5.12 7.08 -9.14
CA GLU A 127 -6.49 7.52 -8.90
C GLU A 127 -7.21 6.61 -7.89
N LEU A 128 -6.98 5.30 -7.97
CA LEU A 128 -7.49 4.34 -6.98
C LEU A 128 -6.88 4.62 -5.60
N ALA A 129 -5.56 4.87 -5.53
CA ALA A 129 -4.89 5.22 -4.27
C ALA A 129 -5.46 6.49 -3.63
N ALA A 130 -5.80 7.51 -4.42
CA ALA A 130 -6.39 8.74 -3.93
C ALA A 130 -7.86 8.61 -3.48
N GLY A 131 -8.59 7.61 -4.01
CA GLY A 131 -10.04 7.48 -3.82
C GLY A 131 -10.51 6.37 -2.91
N MET A 132 -9.93 5.18 -3.02
CA MET A 132 -10.44 3.95 -2.41
C MET A 132 -10.53 4.00 -0.88
N GLY A 133 -9.61 4.68 -0.21
CA GLY A 133 -9.66 4.86 1.25
C GLY A 133 -10.95 5.52 1.78
N LYS A 134 -11.71 6.19 0.92
CA LYS A 134 -12.99 6.85 1.29
C LYS A 134 -14.18 5.89 1.23
N VAL A 135 -14.11 4.82 0.46
CA VAL A 135 -15.23 3.88 0.23
C VAL A 135 -15.01 2.53 0.92
N ILE A 136 -13.76 2.10 1.10
CA ILE A 136 -13.42 0.82 1.73
C ILE A 136 -14.06 0.65 3.11
N PRO A 137 -13.97 1.61 4.06
CA PRO A 137 -14.59 1.44 5.37
C PRO A 137 -16.10 1.30 5.30
N LEU A 138 -16.76 2.00 4.38
CA LEU A 138 -18.20 1.92 4.17
C LEU A 138 -18.62 0.57 3.56
N ALA A 139 -17.86 0.12 2.56
CA ALA A 139 -18.09 -1.17 1.91
C ALA A 139 -17.95 -2.32 2.92
N SER A 140 -16.87 -2.33 3.69
CA SER A 140 -16.65 -3.33 4.74
C SER A 140 -17.77 -3.30 5.80
N THR A 141 -18.21 -2.12 6.26
CA THR A 141 -19.31 -2.00 7.22
C THR A 141 -20.63 -2.53 6.65
N LEU A 142 -20.87 -2.38 5.36
CA LEU A 142 -22.06 -2.91 4.67
C LEU A 142 -21.94 -4.41 4.33
N GLY A 143 -20.79 -5.05 4.64
CA GLY A 143 -20.55 -6.46 4.35
C GLY A 143 -20.30 -6.76 2.87
N LEU A 144 -19.88 -5.76 2.08
CA LEU A 144 -19.45 -5.99 0.70
C LEU A 144 -18.07 -6.63 0.71
N GLU A 145 -17.93 -7.73 -0.03
CA GLU A 145 -16.63 -8.37 -0.23
C GLU A 145 -15.71 -7.49 -1.10
N GLN A 146 -14.38 -7.69 -0.99
CA GLN A 146 -13.41 -6.91 -1.76
C GLN A 146 -13.70 -6.97 -3.26
N GLU A 147 -13.92 -8.16 -3.78
CA GLU A 147 -14.18 -8.41 -5.21
C GLU A 147 -15.41 -7.66 -5.72
N GLN A 148 -16.43 -7.54 -4.88
CA GLN A 148 -17.65 -6.77 -5.21
C GLN A 148 -17.35 -5.28 -5.30
N LEU A 149 -16.60 -4.73 -4.34
CA LEU A 149 -16.21 -3.33 -4.32
C LEU A 149 -15.35 -2.99 -5.55
N TRP A 150 -14.32 -3.80 -5.81
CA TRP A 150 -13.41 -3.60 -6.94
C TRP A 150 -14.13 -3.78 -8.29
N GLY A 151 -15.00 -4.78 -8.41
CA GLY A 151 -15.83 -5.00 -9.60
C GLY A 151 -16.79 -3.84 -9.89
N ALA A 152 -17.41 -3.29 -8.83
CA ALA A 152 -18.24 -2.10 -8.97
C ALA A 152 -17.42 -0.89 -9.42
N MET A 153 -16.23 -0.68 -8.84
CA MET A 153 -15.31 0.39 -9.24
C MET A 153 -14.92 0.27 -10.72
N ALA A 154 -14.52 -0.92 -11.17
CA ALA A 154 -14.16 -1.16 -12.57
C ALA A 154 -15.32 -0.88 -13.51
N THR A 155 -16.52 -1.38 -13.18
CA THR A 155 -17.72 -1.19 -14.01
C THR A 155 -18.12 0.28 -14.11
N LEU A 156 -18.18 0.97 -12.98
CA LEU A 156 -18.63 2.36 -12.95
C LEU A 156 -17.62 3.30 -13.59
N THR A 157 -16.32 3.12 -13.36
CA THR A 157 -15.27 3.92 -14.02
C THR A 157 -15.23 3.65 -15.53
N GLY A 158 -15.49 2.42 -15.95
CA GLY A 158 -15.62 2.06 -17.38
C GLY A 158 -16.76 2.78 -18.10
N VAL A 159 -17.80 3.19 -17.36
CA VAL A 159 -18.93 3.94 -17.90
C VAL A 159 -18.73 5.45 -17.81
N THR A 160 -18.26 5.95 -16.67
CA THR A 160 -18.15 7.40 -16.42
C THR A 160 -16.83 8.01 -16.88
N GLY A 161 -15.76 7.22 -16.93
CA GLY A 161 -14.40 7.68 -17.20
C GLY A 161 -13.80 8.56 -16.09
N SER A 162 -14.39 8.58 -14.89
CA SER A 162 -13.94 9.42 -13.76
C SER A 162 -13.95 8.69 -12.44
N THR A 163 -12.77 8.30 -11.97
CA THR A 163 -12.58 7.63 -10.68
C THR A 163 -13.07 8.50 -9.51
N ALA A 164 -12.77 9.79 -9.52
CA ALA A 164 -13.16 10.72 -8.47
C ALA A 164 -14.68 10.87 -8.36
N GLU A 165 -15.38 10.90 -9.49
CA GLU A 165 -16.84 10.95 -9.54
C GLU A 165 -17.45 9.66 -9.00
N VAL A 166 -16.95 8.50 -9.47
CA VAL A 166 -17.42 7.19 -9.01
C VAL A 166 -17.23 7.02 -7.50
N VAL A 167 -16.06 7.38 -6.97
CA VAL A 167 -15.80 7.37 -5.53
C VAL A 167 -16.81 8.22 -4.75
N THR A 168 -17.13 9.40 -5.27
CA THR A 168 -18.10 10.31 -4.63
C THR A 168 -19.51 9.72 -4.65
N GLN A 169 -19.93 9.17 -5.76
CA GLN A 169 -21.26 8.54 -5.92
C GLN A 169 -21.36 7.26 -5.06
N MET A 170 -20.36 6.39 -5.09
CA MET A 170 -20.32 5.17 -4.26
C MET A 170 -20.39 5.52 -2.76
N LYS A 171 -19.58 6.51 -2.33
CA LYS A 171 -19.62 6.98 -0.95
C LYS A 171 -21.01 7.46 -0.55
N ALA A 172 -21.64 8.33 -1.36
CA ALA A 172 -23.00 8.84 -1.08
C ALA A 172 -24.02 7.71 -1.02
N THR A 173 -23.96 6.77 -1.98
CA THR A 173 -24.87 5.61 -2.02
C THR A 173 -24.70 4.72 -0.79
N MET A 174 -23.46 4.36 -0.43
CA MET A 174 -23.19 3.52 0.73
C MET A 174 -23.63 4.18 2.03
N GLN A 175 -23.41 5.49 2.17
CA GLN A 175 -23.86 6.26 3.35
C GLN A 175 -25.39 6.30 3.49
N ALA A 176 -26.15 6.18 2.41
CA ALA A 176 -27.60 6.14 2.46
C ALA A 176 -28.16 4.79 2.97
N PHE A 177 -27.33 3.75 3.03
CA PHE A 177 -27.70 2.42 3.56
C PHE A 177 -27.23 2.18 5.00
N LEU A 178 -26.42 3.08 5.56
CA LEU A 178 -25.94 3.04 6.95
C LEU A 178 -26.78 3.92 7.87
#